data_b87b57612d65d69fb8a721e5da83eeb2
#
_entry.id   b87b57612d65d69fb8a721e5da83eeb2
#
_cell.length_a   1.000
_cell.length_b   1.000
_cell.length_c   1.000
_cell.angle_alpha   90.00
_cell.angle_beta   90.00
_cell.angle_gamma   90.00
#
_symmetry.space_group_name_H-M   'P 1'
#
loop_
_entity.id
_entity.type
_entity.pdbx_description
1 polymer ?
#
loop_
_entity_poly.entity_id
_entity_poly.type
_entity_poly.pdbx_seq_one_letter_code
_entity_poly.pdbx_strand_id
1 'polypeptide(L)'
;AGGGKTHALKWCNEPLMLHDATMKKHYDDELQAFKRNDEQGDKPKAKQILLQDFTMESLIFIHQQNERGLGVYVDELGSWFKKFDQYRGGSDKENWLSIWSNQMVKVNRKTNSEYISIQKPFISVIGNIQPKELESLIEGNKFNGFSDRLFFVETEDRYTPLNELEFSPEHKAK
;
A
#
# COMPACT_ATOMS: atom_id res chain seq x y z
N ALA A 1 -22.75 8.33 6.91
CA ALA A 1 -22.68 7.64 8.18
C ALA A 1 -21.75 6.45 8.02
N GLY A 2 -20.68 6.42 8.79
CA GLY A 2 -19.63 5.42 8.62
C GLY A 2 -20.09 4.04 9.08
N GLY A 3 -20.21 3.10 8.16
CA GLY A 3 -20.64 1.72 8.42
C GLY A 3 -19.56 0.84 9.06
N GLY A 4 -18.73 1.35 9.99
CA GLY A 4 -17.74 0.53 10.72
C GLY A 4 -16.62 -0.08 9.88
N LYS A 5 -16.49 0.28 8.60
CA LYS A 5 -15.54 -0.31 7.63
C LYS A 5 -14.08 -0.19 8.08
N THR A 6 -13.72 0.98 8.64
CA THR A 6 -12.36 1.26 9.12
C THR A 6 -11.94 0.30 10.23
N HIS A 7 -12.84 -0.09 11.13
CA HIS A 7 -12.53 -1.05 12.19
C HIS A 7 -12.19 -2.44 11.64
N ALA A 8 -13.00 -2.94 10.71
CA ALA A 8 -12.77 -4.25 10.11
C ALA A 8 -11.44 -4.28 9.35
N LEU A 9 -11.15 -3.27 8.53
CA LEU A 9 -9.89 -3.16 7.82
C LEU A 9 -8.70 -2.97 8.74
N LYS A 10 -8.85 -2.21 9.83
CA LYS A 10 -7.79 -2.06 10.83
C LYS A 10 -7.42 -3.43 11.43
N TRP A 11 -8.40 -4.23 11.82
CA TRP A 11 -8.15 -5.55 12.37
C TRP A 11 -7.50 -6.50 11.37
N CYS A 12 -7.95 -6.48 10.11
CA CYS A 12 -7.33 -7.30 9.06
C CYS A 12 -5.87 -6.91 8.79
N ASN A 13 -5.52 -5.64 8.93
CA ASN A 13 -4.16 -5.15 8.68
C ASN A 13 -3.26 -5.15 9.92
N GLU A 14 -3.82 -5.26 11.13
CA GLU A 14 -3.06 -5.25 12.39
C GLU A 14 -1.91 -6.28 12.42
N PRO A 15 -2.09 -7.55 12.00
CA PRO A 15 -0.99 -8.51 11.96
C PRO A 15 0.15 -8.09 11.03
N LEU A 16 -0.18 -7.48 9.87
CA LEU A 16 0.82 -6.98 8.92
C LEU A 16 1.57 -5.78 9.50
N MET A 17 0.87 -4.87 10.18
CA MET A 17 1.48 -3.71 10.86
C MET A 17 2.43 -4.15 11.99
N LEU A 18 2.05 -5.16 12.78
CA LEU A 18 2.90 -5.72 13.83
C LEU A 18 4.14 -6.40 13.24
N HIS A 19 3.97 -7.10 12.12
CA HIS A 19 5.10 -7.68 11.41
C HIS A 19 6.06 -6.61 10.90
N ASP A 20 5.56 -5.54 10.27
CA ASP A 20 6.38 -4.41 9.81
C ASP A 20 7.10 -3.71 10.97
N ALA A 21 6.44 -3.55 12.12
CA ALA A 21 7.08 -3.00 13.31
C ALA A 21 8.25 -3.88 13.80
N THR A 22 8.09 -5.21 13.73
CA THR A 22 9.15 -6.16 14.07
C THR A 22 10.32 -6.08 13.09
N MET A 23 10.02 -6.03 11.78
CA MET A 23 11.04 -5.89 10.73
C MET A 23 11.80 -4.56 10.87
N LYS A 24 11.08 -3.47 11.19
CA LYS A 24 11.72 -2.18 11.46
C LYS A 24 12.69 -2.23 12.62
N LYS A 25 12.28 -2.85 13.75
CA LYS A 25 13.16 -3.01 14.91
C LYS A 25 14.42 -3.79 14.54
N HIS A 26 14.28 -4.91 13.83
CA HIS A 26 15.43 -5.70 13.37
C HIS A 26 16.37 -4.87 12.48
N TYR A 27 15.84 -4.13 11.53
CA TYR A 27 16.62 -3.22 10.70
C TYR A 27 17.35 -2.14 11.51
N ASP A 28 16.67 -1.54 12.49
CA ASP A 28 17.28 -0.51 13.35
C ASP A 28 18.46 -1.11 14.16
N ASP A 29 18.33 -2.32 14.67
CA ASP A 29 19.38 -3.04 15.39
C ASP A 29 20.58 -3.38 14.45
N GLU A 30 20.30 -3.90 13.25
CA GLU A 30 21.33 -4.18 12.23
C GLU A 30 22.06 -2.91 11.78
N LEU A 31 21.33 -1.81 11.59
CA LEU A 31 21.90 -0.53 11.20
C LEU A 31 22.82 0.05 12.28
N GLN A 32 22.44 -0.12 13.55
CA GLN A 32 23.31 0.28 14.67
C GLN A 32 24.57 -0.57 14.72
N ALA A 33 24.47 -1.88 14.51
CA ALA A 33 25.62 -2.78 14.46
C ALA A 33 26.57 -2.42 13.29
N PHE A 34 26.01 -2.14 12.11
CA PHE A 34 26.77 -1.70 10.94
C PHE A 34 27.56 -0.41 11.23
N LYS A 35 26.91 0.60 11.84
CA LYS A 35 27.56 1.86 12.22
C LYS A 35 28.65 1.67 13.27
N ARG A 36 28.47 0.75 14.23
CA ARG A 36 29.51 0.43 15.25
C ARG A 36 30.73 -0.27 14.66
N ASN A 37 30.55 -0.94 13.53
CA ASN A 37 31.61 -1.63 12.79
C ASN A 37 32.22 -0.76 11.68
N ASP A 38 32.26 0.56 11.89
CA ASP A 38 32.82 1.54 10.93
C ASP A 38 32.27 1.39 9.50
N GLU A 39 30.98 1.02 9.40
CA GLU A 39 30.27 0.83 8.14
C GLU A 39 30.89 -0.24 7.21
N GLN A 40 31.61 -1.19 7.78
CA GLN A 40 32.18 -2.31 7.03
C GLN A 40 31.13 -3.39 6.75
N GLY A 41 31.08 -3.84 5.51
CA GLY A 41 30.14 -4.85 5.05
C GLY A 41 28.96 -4.27 4.25
N ASP A 42 27.95 -5.10 4.02
CA ASP A 42 26.74 -4.69 3.30
C ASP A 42 25.83 -3.84 4.19
N LYS A 43 25.46 -2.67 3.71
CA LYS A 43 24.50 -1.81 4.41
C LYS A 43 23.15 -2.52 4.53
N PRO A 44 22.57 -2.60 5.74
CA PRO A 44 21.27 -3.21 5.95
C PRO A 44 20.19 -2.54 5.09
N LYS A 45 19.23 -3.33 4.61
CA LYS A 45 18.11 -2.87 3.79
C LYS A 45 16.84 -2.89 4.60
N ALA A 46 16.16 -1.75 4.65
CA ALA A 46 14.86 -1.68 5.29
C ALA A 46 13.83 -2.48 4.49
N LYS A 47 13.13 -3.38 5.17
CA LYS A 47 12.02 -4.14 4.59
C LYS A 47 10.71 -3.68 5.19
N GLN A 48 9.68 -3.61 4.37
CA GLN A 48 8.33 -3.21 4.74
C GLN A 48 7.36 -3.89 3.79
N ILE A 49 6.29 -4.49 4.30
CA ILE A 49 5.32 -5.20 3.47
C ILE A 49 4.01 -4.44 3.27
N LEU A 50 3.68 -3.49 4.16
CA LEU A 50 2.44 -2.71 4.09
C LEU A 50 2.73 -1.22 3.94
N LEU A 51 2.19 -0.61 2.89
CA LEU A 51 2.28 0.81 2.62
C LEU A 51 0.94 1.50 2.83
N GLN A 52 0.96 2.72 3.38
CA GLN A 52 -0.24 3.53 3.59
C GLN A 52 -0.16 4.88 2.87
N ASP A 53 0.92 5.62 3.09
CA ASP A 53 1.19 6.87 2.39
C ASP A 53 2.51 6.74 1.64
N PHE A 54 2.46 6.95 0.33
CA PHE A 54 3.60 6.72 -0.55
C PHE A 54 3.47 7.51 -1.86
N THR A 55 4.59 7.74 -2.49
CA THR A 55 4.68 8.15 -3.89
C THR A 55 4.99 6.93 -4.76
N MET A 56 4.74 7.00 -6.06
CA MET A 56 5.09 5.91 -6.99
C MET A 56 6.58 5.56 -6.91
N GLU A 57 7.45 6.55 -6.78
CA GLU A 57 8.89 6.34 -6.61
C GLU A 57 9.22 5.55 -5.33
N SER A 58 8.64 5.96 -4.19
CA SER A 58 8.88 5.28 -2.91
C SER A 58 8.33 3.85 -2.92
N LEU A 59 7.19 3.63 -3.54
CA LEU A 59 6.60 2.30 -3.70
C LEU A 59 7.54 1.38 -4.50
N ILE A 60 8.06 1.85 -5.65
CA ILE A 60 8.99 1.07 -6.48
C ILE A 60 10.29 0.80 -5.72
N PHE A 61 10.82 1.80 -5.03
CA PHE A 61 12.04 1.64 -4.21
C PHE A 61 11.87 0.60 -3.10
N ILE A 62 10.74 0.65 -2.38
CA ILE A 62 10.45 -0.32 -1.30
C ILE A 62 10.22 -1.71 -1.87
N HIS A 63 9.51 -1.82 -3.02
CA HIS A 63 9.28 -3.11 -3.66
C HIS A 63 10.58 -3.81 -4.07
N GLN A 64 11.60 -3.07 -4.53
CA GLN A 64 12.91 -3.65 -4.85
C GLN A 64 13.58 -4.34 -3.65
N GLN A 65 13.23 -3.93 -2.42
CA GLN A 65 13.74 -4.53 -1.19
C GLN A 65 12.86 -5.70 -0.70
N ASN A 66 11.71 -5.92 -1.36
CA ASN A 66 10.68 -6.89 -0.97
C ASN A 66 10.29 -7.77 -2.15
N GLU A 67 11.06 -8.83 -2.39
CA GLU A 67 10.89 -9.73 -3.54
C GLU A 67 9.51 -10.42 -3.59
N ARG A 68 8.83 -10.57 -2.44
CA ARG A 68 7.51 -11.17 -2.33
C ARG A 68 6.37 -10.22 -2.63
N GLY A 69 6.67 -8.94 -2.91
CA GLY A 69 5.68 -7.91 -3.18
C GLY A 69 5.26 -7.11 -1.96
N LEU A 70 4.22 -6.29 -2.14
CA LEU A 70 3.74 -5.32 -1.14
C LEU A 70 2.22 -5.37 -1.01
N GLY A 71 1.74 -5.05 0.18
CA GLY A 71 0.37 -4.63 0.44
C GLY A 71 0.28 -3.10 0.47
N VAL A 72 -0.78 -2.56 -0.09
CA VAL A 72 -1.14 -1.14 -0.01
C VAL A 72 -2.48 -1.03 0.70
N TYR A 73 -2.51 -0.34 1.83
CA TYR A 73 -3.71 -0.05 2.57
C TYR A 73 -4.07 1.43 2.48
N VAL A 74 -5.23 1.72 1.91
CA VAL A 74 -5.73 3.09 1.74
C VAL A 74 -7.07 3.22 2.42
N ASP A 75 -7.15 4.00 3.50
CA ASP A 75 -8.41 4.19 4.24
C ASP A 75 -9.47 4.94 3.40
N GLU A 76 -9.04 5.84 2.50
CA GLU A 76 -9.92 6.62 1.62
C GLU A 76 -9.46 6.52 0.16
N LEU A 77 -9.95 5.52 -0.58
CA LEU A 77 -9.59 5.29 -1.98
C LEU A 77 -9.97 6.45 -2.90
N GLY A 78 -11.07 7.16 -2.62
CA GLY A 78 -11.46 8.31 -3.42
C GLY A 78 -10.40 9.40 -3.48
N SER A 79 -9.77 9.69 -2.33
CA SER A 79 -8.65 10.63 -2.25
C SER A 79 -7.39 10.12 -2.95
N TRP A 80 -7.14 8.81 -2.89
CA TRP A 80 -6.01 8.18 -3.57
C TRP A 80 -6.15 8.26 -5.09
N PHE A 81 -7.33 7.99 -5.62
CA PHE A 81 -7.60 8.11 -7.06
C PHE A 81 -7.48 9.56 -7.57
N LYS A 82 -7.91 10.54 -6.79
CA LYS A 82 -7.77 11.96 -7.14
C LYS A 82 -6.29 12.38 -7.29
N LYS A 83 -5.37 11.75 -6.57
CA LYS A 83 -3.93 12.01 -6.70
C LYS A 83 -3.38 11.63 -8.07
N PHE A 84 -3.97 10.64 -8.76
CA PHE A 84 -3.50 10.24 -10.10
C PHE A 84 -3.66 11.35 -11.16
N ASP A 85 -4.68 12.20 -10.99
CA ASP A 85 -4.98 13.28 -11.94
C ASP A 85 -4.24 14.58 -11.59
N GLN A 86 -3.73 14.72 -10.36
CA GLN A 86 -3.10 15.96 -9.87
C GLN A 86 -1.64 16.13 -10.31
N TYR A 87 -0.92 15.04 -10.51
CA TYR A 87 0.47 15.11 -10.95
C TYR A 87 0.53 15.24 -12.49
N ARG A 88 1.07 16.36 -12.96
CA ARG A 88 1.26 16.66 -14.38
C ARG A 88 1.98 15.51 -15.09
N GLY A 89 1.22 14.75 -15.88
CA GLY A 89 1.78 13.71 -16.74
C GLY A 89 1.05 12.37 -16.75
N GLY A 90 0.07 12.11 -15.87
CA GLY A 90 -0.75 10.87 -15.93
C GLY A 90 0.02 9.55 -15.69
N SER A 91 1.34 9.61 -15.43
CA SER A 91 2.21 8.44 -15.36
C SER A 91 1.87 7.46 -14.23
N ASP A 92 1.29 7.95 -13.13
CA ASP A 92 0.97 7.08 -11.99
C ASP A 92 -0.10 6.06 -12.34
N LYS A 93 -1.14 6.47 -13.06
CA LYS A 93 -2.19 5.58 -13.53
C LYS A 93 -1.67 4.52 -14.49
N GLU A 94 -0.82 4.93 -15.44
CA GLU A 94 -0.17 4.02 -16.38
C GLU A 94 0.77 3.03 -15.68
N ASN A 95 1.48 3.50 -14.65
CA ASN A 95 2.30 2.63 -13.80
C ASN A 95 1.45 1.59 -13.07
N TRP A 96 0.29 1.96 -12.51
CA TRP A 96 -0.62 1.02 -11.88
C TRP A 96 -1.20 0.01 -12.87
N LEU A 97 -1.53 0.41 -14.10
CA LEU A 97 -1.97 -0.51 -15.16
C LEU A 97 -0.86 -1.50 -15.53
N SER A 98 0.38 -1.02 -15.58
CA SER A 98 1.56 -1.86 -15.84
C SER A 98 1.82 -2.85 -14.70
N ILE A 99 1.71 -2.39 -13.44
CA ILE A 99 1.83 -3.22 -12.24
C ILE A 99 0.78 -4.33 -12.28
N TRP A 100 -0.48 -3.99 -12.56
CA TRP A 100 -1.57 -4.98 -12.63
C TRP A 100 -1.33 -6.02 -13.73
N SER A 101 -0.75 -5.60 -14.86
CA SER A 101 -0.42 -6.49 -15.99
C SER A 101 0.91 -7.24 -15.80
N ASN A 102 1.52 -7.16 -14.62
CA ASN A 102 2.83 -7.74 -14.31
C ASN A 102 3.94 -7.29 -15.28
N GLN A 103 3.84 -6.07 -15.77
CA GLN A 103 4.85 -5.47 -16.65
C GLN A 103 5.87 -4.70 -15.81
N MET A 104 7.10 -4.69 -16.30
CA MET A 104 8.18 -3.95 -15.64
C MET A 104 7.83 -2.47 -15.55
N VAL A 105 8.02 -1.89 -14.36
CA VAL A 105 7.87 -0.46 -14.11
C VAL A 105 9.24 0.15 -13.79
N LYS A 106 9.55 1.28 -14.41
CA LYS A 106 10.79 2.04 -14.20
C LYS A 106 10.47 3.50 -13.86
N VAL A 107 11.22 4.04 -12.92
CA VAL A 107 11.20 5.48 -12.62
C VAL A 107 12.62 6.02 -12.68
N ASN A 108 12.83 7.02 -13.51
CA ASN A 108 14.11 7.71 -13.67
C ASN A 108 14.14 8.93 -12.76
N ARG A 109 15.10 9.00 -11.85
CA ARG A 109 15.32 10.19 -11.02
C ARG A 109 16.23 11.18 -11.74
N LYS A 110 15.82 12.46 -11.75
CA LYS A 110 16.68 13.54 -12.30
C LYS A 110 17.92 13.81 -11.44
N THR A 111 17.87 13.47 -10.15
CA THR A 111 18.88 13.86 -9.16
C THR A 111 20.02 12.86 -9.01
N ASN A 112 19.78 11.58 -9.30
CA ASN A 112 20.80 10.53 -9.27
C ASN A 112 20.72 9.76 -10.58
N SER A 113 21.88 9.41 -11.14
CA SER A 113 21.99 8.61 -12.37
C SER A 113 21.40 7.20 -12.25
N GLU A 114 20.85 6.85 -11.10
CA GLU A 114 20.27 5.55 -10.81
C GLU A 114 18.77 5.57 -11.14
N TYR A 115 18.37 4.63 -11.97
CA TYR A 115 16.94 4.31 -12.15
C TYR A 115 16.50 3.24 -11.17
N ILE A 116 15.29 3.37 -10.66
CA ILE A 116 14.64 2.33 -9.86
C ILE A 116 13.65 1.58 -10.74
N SER A 117 13.59 0.26 -10.62
CA SER A 117 12.69 -0.56 -11.42
C SER A 117 12.24 -1.81 -10.69
N ILE A 118 11.02 -2.24 -11.00
CA ILE A 118 10.48 -3.54 -10.59
C ILE A 118 10.31 -4.39 -11.84
N GLN A 119 10.96 -5.54 -11.89
CA GLN A 119 10.88 -6.46 -13.03
C GLN A 119 9.55 -7.23 -13.06
N LYS A 120 9.13 -7.69 -11.90
CA LYS A 120 7.89 -8.46 -11.69
C LYS A 120 7.12 -7.86 -10.52
N PRO A 121 6.31 -6.83 -10.77
CA PRO A 121 5.54 -6.20 -9.70
C PRO A 121 4.48 -7.16 -9.14
N PHE A 122 4.38 -7.22 -7.82
CA PHE A 122 3.30 -7.89 -7.13
C PHE A 122 2.81 -6.99 -5.99
N ILE A 123 1.68 -6.32 -6.21
CA ILE A 123 1.15 -5.34 -5.27
C ILE A 123 -0.35 -5.56 -5.12
N SER A 124 -0.79 -5.81 -3.90
CA SER A 124 -2.20 -5.92 -3.55
C SER A 124 -2.66 -4.60 -2.92
N VAL A 125 -3.79 -4.08 -3.38
CA VAL A 125 -4.38 -2.83 -2.85
C VAL A 125 -5.70 -3.17 -2.17
N ILE A 126 -5.86 -2.69 -0.95
CA ILE A 126 -7.12 -2.75 -0.21
C ILE A 126 -7.45 -1.39 0.39
N GLY A 127 -8.73 -1.03 0.41
CA GLY A 127 -9.17 0.22 1.02
C GLY A 127 -10.67 0.38 1.04
N ASN A 128 -11.11 1.50 1.62
CA ASN A 128 -12.49 1.90 1.67
C ASN A 128 -12.79 2.97 0.62
N ILE A 129 -14.02 2.98 0.12
CA ILE A 129 -14.54 4.06 -0.72
C ILE A 129 -15.99 4.34 -0.33
N GLN A 130 -16.40 5.59 -0.41
CA GLN A 130 -17.80 5.98 -0.23
C GLN A 130 -18.58 5.72 -1.52
N PRO A 131 -19.88 5.30 -1.46
CA PRO A 131 -20.66 4.99 -2.66
C PRO A 131 -20.69 6.13 -3.68
N LYS A 132 -20.86 7.37 -3.24
CA LYS A 132 -20.86 8.54 -4.14
C LYS A 132 -19.52 8.77 -4.85
N GLU A 133 -18.42 8.49 -4.17
CA GLU A 133 -17.09 8.60 -4.76
C GLU A 133 -16.82 7.45 -5.73
N LEU A 134 -17.36 6.27 -5.44
CA LEU A 134 -17.30 5.12 -6.34
C LEU A 134 -18.02 5.41 -7.66
N GLU A 135 -19.24 5.98 -7.61
CA GLU A 135 -19.99 6.40 -8.81
C GLU A 135 -19.16 7.36 -9.65
N SER A 136 -18.59 8.40 -9.03
CA SER A 136 -17.73 9.38 -9.72
C SER A 136 -16.48 8.74 -10.32
N LEU A 137 -15.88 7.75 -9.63
CA LEU A 137 -14.72 7.01 -10.11
C LEU A 137 -15.07 6.19 -11.37
N ILE A 138 -16.17 5.46 -11.33
CA ILE A 138 -16.62 4.63 -12.45
C ILE A 138 -16.94 5.52 -13.66
N GLU A 139 -17.64 6.62 -13.46
CA GLU A 139 -17.99 7.58 -14.52
C GLU A 139 -16.73 8.21 -15.14
N GLY A 140 -15.79 8.67 -14.33
CA GLY A 140 -14.55 9.29 -14.79
C GLY A 140 -13.58 8.32 -15.48
N ASN A 141 -13.73 7.02 -15.26
CA ASN A 141 -12.80 5.99 -15.76
C ASN A 141 -13.39 5.09 -16.85
N LYS A 142 -14.56 5.40 -17.39
CA LYS A 142 -15.29 4.58 -18.40
C LYS A 142 -14.46 4.13 -19.61
N PHE A 143 -13.41 4.85 -19.96
CA PHE A 143 -12.66 4.61 -21.19
C PHE A 143 -11.24 4.04 -21.01
N ASN A 144 -10.78 3.78 -19.77
CA ASN A 144 -9.40 3.38 -19.55
C ASN A 144 -9.20 2.01 -18.88
N GLY A 145 -10.28 1.30 -18.62
CA GLY A 145 -10.25 -0.03 -18.03
C GLY A 145 -9.63 -0.10 -16.61
N PHE A 146 -9.38 1.03 -15.95
CA PHE A 146 -8.77 1.03 -14.62
C PHE A 146 -9.75 0.52 -13.57
N SER A 147 -11.00 0.99 -13.59
CA SER A 147 -12.06 0.52 -12.69
C SER A 147 -12.37 -0.97 -12.85
N ASP A 148 -12.19 -1.52 -14.05
CA ASP A 148 -12.44 -2.94 -14.36
C ASP A 148 -11.44 -3.89 -13.68
N ARG A 149 -10.36 -3.33 -13.14
CA ARG A 149 -9.31 -4.05 -12.41
C ARG A 149 -9.52 -4.04 -10.89
N LEU A 150 -10.57 -3.39 -10.43
CA LEU A 150 -10.89 -3.25 -9.03
C LEU A 150 -12.10 -4.11 -8.68
N PHE A 151 -12.00 -4.82 -7.58
CA PHE A 151 -13.11 -5.59 -7.04
C PHE A 151 -13.79 -4.80 -5.93
N PHE A 152 -15.03 -4.38 -6.16
CA PHE A 152 -15.82 -3.63 -5.20
C PHE A 152 -16.77 -4.55 -4.46
N VAL A 153 -16.79 -4.42 -3.13
CA VAL A 153 -17.71 -5.14 -2.25
C VAL A 153 -18.61 -4.11 -1.59
N GLU A 154 -19.90 -4.21 -1.84
CA GLU A 154 -20.92 -3.46 -1.13
C GLU A 154 -21.50 -4.34 -0.02
N THR A 155 -21.61 -3.79 1.17
CA THR A 155 -22.26 -4.45 2.30
C THR A 155 -23.65 -3.86 2.48
N GLU A 156 -24.64 -4.70 2.76
CA GLU A 156 -25.95 -4.23 3.20
C GLU A 156 -25.82 -3.31 4.43
N ASP A 157 -26.59 -2.25 4.45
CA ASP A 157 -26.68 -1.37 5.63
C ASP A 157 -27.33 -2.15 6.79
N ARG A 158 -26.48 -2.78 7.60
CA ARG A 158 -26.90 -3.39 8.87
C ARG A 158 -26.54 -2.45 9.99
N TYR A 159 -27.55 -1.97 10.70
CA TYR A 159 -27.32 -1.32 11.98
C TYR A 159 -26.82 -2.37 12.97
N THR A 160 -25.54 -2.36 13.21
CA THR A 160 -24.95 -3.13 14.31
C THR A 160 -24.62 -2.14 15.42
N PRO A 161 -25.23 -2.26 16.60
CA PRO A 161 -24.85 -1.42 17.73
C PRO A 161 -23.36 -1.59 17.99
N LEU A 162 -22.67 -0.49 18.25
CA LEU A 162 -21.25 -0.50 18.64
C LEU A 162 -21.11 -1.41 19.86
N ASN A 163 -20.38 -2.48 19.70
CA ASN A 163 -20.01 -3.34 20.80
C ASN A 163 -18.60 -2.91 21.25
N GLU A 164 -18.49 -2.43 22.47
CA GLU A 164 -17.22 -2.00 23.08
C GLU A 164 -16.35 -3.20 23.52
N LEU A 165 -16.79 -4.43 23.25
CA LEU A 165 -15.99 -5.61 23.57
C LEU A 165 -14.74 -5.67 22.69
N GLU A 166 -13.60 -5.49 23.30
CA GLU A 166 -12.32 -5.78 22.68
C GLU A 166 -12.06 -7.30 22.65
N PHE A 167 -11.41 -7.78 21.59
CA PHE A 167 -10.90 -9.15 21.60
C PHE A 167 -9.90 -9.32 22.73
N SER A 168 -10.04 -10.43 23.47
CA SER A 168 -9.05 -10.77 24.49
C SER A 168 -7.65 -10.94 23.85
N PRO A 169 -6.57 -10.71 24.62
CA PRO A 169 -5.20 -10.91 24.11
C PRO A 169 -4.97 -12.30 23.52
N GLU A 170 -5.65 -13.33 24.03
CA GLU A 170 -5.56 -14.70 23.53
C GLU A 170 -6.18 -14.89 22.14
N HIS A 171 -7.19 -14.10 21.78
CA HIS A 171 -7.79 -14.11 20.44
C HIS A 171 -6.98 -13.28 19.44
N LYS A 172 -6.18 -12.33 19.90
CA LYS A 172 -5.28 -11.53 19.04
C LYS A 172 -3.98 -12.29 18.70
N ALA A 173 -3.66 -13.34 19.45
CA ALA A 173 -2.42 -14.14 19.28
C ALA A 173 -2.59 -15.36 18.35
N LYS A 174 -3.79 -15.65 17.88
CA LYS A 174 -4.10 -16.72 16.91
C LYS A 174 -4.26 -16.16 15.51
#